data_9aa6be995c03b52aaa6e037fa176bb3d
#
_entry.id   9aa6be995c03b52aaa6e037fa176bb3d
#
_cell.length_a   1.000
_cell.length_b   1.000
_cell.length_c   1.000
_cell.angle_alpha   90.00
_cell.angle_beta   90.00
_cell.angle_gamma   90.00
#
_symmetry.space_group_name_H-M   'P 1'
#
loop_
_entity.id
_entity.type
_entity.pdbx_description
1 polymer ?
#
loop_
_entity_poly.entity_id
_entity_poly.type
_entity_poly.pdbx_seq_one_letter_code
_entity_poly.pdbx_strand_id
1 'polypeptide(L)'
;MTISTALDLDRAGRNDEAVEAVRHHQSGLLDRGGSLDEIVEAFRAEARIQRHRGDAVSLARACDAAGQAVLLSRLPAASREVAIPARLELAACLIGRGDPAGAETIAGFRDHPDAGIAGWAWRLLGEAALLAERPFEAVAALLNAVAENQRGKDHHHEAGTRVLLLLAFSRAGHLEDADRLALRHGTPADAPTGLPGIRFLLARAEHEHRAGRIGEALRSLEVAETRLGGTSGLGVLRRQLLTLRAGCLADWCQPDEADRLRTKAGTLPLPAHLDIAATTPRTARDRDARDATRWLGDQPRPGTAPGTDPQAVAALLRDLATLPRREAEHAAVVSRLLDSLAGRPGLERDEALLLLEAGSLLAESGPGHREAAERLLRRALARLEFLEGTEQWLAQARVTLGQLLPDSEREQALDLLVRGIQGLDEQRFQMLDRSYRDGWLTRREHPAVARAIELASETDAALAADLIIFSRVAGVLVPRDGQQVPLVPVPRLRYIDGTESRLGSTGSCNFL
;
A
#
# COMPACT_ATOMS: atom_id res chain seq x y z
N MET A 1 28.91 -1.98 -26.02
CA MET A 1 27.73 -1.46 -25.30
C MET A 1 28.15 -0.29 -24.42
N THR A 2 27.28 0.70 -24.20
CA THR A 2 27.59 1.88 -23.37
C THR A 2 26.79 1.84 -22.09
N ILE A 3 27.19 2.66 -21.10
CA ILE A 3 26.40 2.86 -19.85
C ILE A 3 24.98 3.35 -20.18
N SER A 4 24.85 4.26 -21.16
CA SER A 4 23.54 4.77 -21.60
C SER A 4 22.63 3.64 -22.07
N THR A 5 23.14 2.72 -22.89
CA THR A 5 22.39 1.54 -23.36
C THR A 5 21.88 0.67 -22.19
N ALA A 6 22.74 0.43 -21.19
CA ALA A 6 22.35 -0.34 -20.01
C ALA A 6 21.26 0.37 -19.18
N LEU A 7 21.36 1.68 -19.01
CA LEU A 7 20.35 2.48 -18.30
C LEU A 7 19.03 2.56 -19.07
N ASP A 8 19.07 2.56 -20.41
CA ASP A 8 17.85 2.55 -21.23
C ASP A 8 17.13 1.20 -21.15
N LEU A 9 17.89 0.08 -21.14
CA LEU A 9 17.33 -1.25 -20.87
C LEU A 9 16.67 -1.34 -19.49
N ASP A 10 17.33 -0.81 -18.46
CA ASP A 10 16.78 -0.75 -17.10
C ASP A 10 15.48 0.07 -17.05
N ARG A 11 15.46 1.26 -17.67
CA ARG A 11 14.23 2.08 -17.76
C ARG A 11 13.11 1.35 -18.50
N ALA A 12 13.44 0.56 -19.51
CA ALA A 12 12.48 -0.28 -20.23
C ALA A 12 11.97 -1.48 -19.41
N GLY A 13 12.54 -1.75 -18.23
CA GLY A 13 12.20 -2.89 -17.39
C GLY A 13 12.91 -4.20 -17.82
N ARG A 14 13.91 -4.13 -18.71
CA ARG A 14 14.73 -5.27 -19.15
C ARG A 14 15.96 -5.40 -18.26
N ASN A 15 15.72 -5.62 -16.98
CA ASN A 15 16.73 -5.44 -15.94
C ASN A 15 17.86 -6.49 -16.00
N ASP A 16 17.56 -7.74 -16.40
CA ASP A 16 18.60 -8.76 -16.55
C ASP A 16 19.58 -8.40 -17.68
N GLU A 17 19.05 -7.94 -18.81
CA GLU A 17 19.88 -7.50 -19.94
C GLU A 17 20.68 -6.22 -19.59
N ALA A 18 20.09 -5.34 -18.79
CA ALA A 18 20.78 -4.13 -18.30
C ALA A 18 22.01 -4.50 -17.45
N VAL A 19 21.89 -5.50 -16.57
CA VAL A 19 23.00 -5.99 -15.73
C VAL A 19 24.12 -6.58 -16.61
N GLU A 20 23.77 -7.39 -17.61
CA GLU A 20 24.74 -7.95 -18.53
C GLU A 20 25.45 -6.86 -19.34
N ALA A 21 24.70 -5.88 -19.83
CA ALA A 21 25.22 -4.77 -20.63
C ALA A 21 26.23 -3.92 -19.84
N VAL A 22 25.93 -3.59 -18.57
CA VAL A 22 26.84 -2.78 -17.74
C VAL A 22 28.11 -3.55 -17.38
N ARG A 23 28.02 -4.84 -17.08
CA ARG A 23 29.18 -5.69 -16.76
C ARG A 23 30.09 -5.88 -17.95
N HIS A 24 29.53 -6.11 -19.12
CA HIS A 24 30.33 -6.17 -20.35
C HIS A 24 31.06 -4.85 -20.62
N HIS A 25 30.39 -3.72 -20.35
CA HIS A 25 31.02 -2.39 -20.47
C HIS A 25 32.16 -2.21 -19.47
N GLN A 26 31.96 -2.59 -18.21
CA GLN A 26 33.00 -2.54 -17.16
C GLN A 26 34.23 -3.35 -17.55
N SER A 27 34.05 -4.60 -17.98
CA SER A 27 35.15 -5.45 -18.46
C SER A 27 35.93 -4.77 -19.60
N GLY A 28 35.19 -4.24 -20.58
CA GLY A 28 35.84 -3.54 -21.71
C GLY A 28 36.56 -2.24 -21.31
N LEU A 29 36.14 -1.55 -20.24
CA LEU A 29 36.89 -0.39 -19.71
C LEU A 29 38.16 -0.82 -19.01
N LEU A 30 38.12 -1.89 -18.22
CA LEU A 30 39.31 -2.42 -17.53
C LEU A 30 40.36 -2.91 -18.54
N ASP A 31 39.93 -3.63 -19.59
CA ASP A 31 40.82 -4.16 -20.62
C ASP A 31 41.51 -3.07 -21.46
N ARG A 32 40.84 -1.92 -21.66
CA ARG A 32 41.36 -0.81 -22.47
C ARG A 32 42.10 0.25 -21.67
N GLY A 33 42.14 0.14 -20.35
CA GLY A 33 42.68 1.19 -19.49
C GLY A 33 41.79 2.46 -19.51
N GLY A 34 40.46 2.28 -19.39
CA GLY A 34 39.51 3.39 -19.32
C GLY A 34 39.83 4.38 -18.19
N SER A 35 39.34 5.62 -18.30
CA SER A 35 39.55 6.60 -17.25
C SER A 35 38.88 6.14 -15.94
N LEU A 36 39.44 6.59 -14.81
CA LEU A 36 38.93 6.22 -13.50
C LEU A 36 37.47 6.70 -13.29
N ASP A 37 37.12 7.89 -13.83
CA ASP A 37 35.78 8.42 -13.79
C ASP A 37 34.77 7.55 -14.56
N GLU A 38 35.13 7.07 -15.75
CA GLU A 38 34.30 6.13 -16.52
C GLU A 38 34.06 4.82 -15.76
N ILE A 39 35.09 4.31 -15.08
CA ILE A 39 34.99 3.09 -14.27
C ILE A 39 34.06 3.35 -13.06
N VAL A 40 34.20 4.47 -12.36
CA VAL A 40 33.31 4.87 -11.26
C VAL A 40 31.87 4.96 -11.73
N GLU A 41 31.61 5.61 -12.88
CA GLU A 41 30.25 5.72 -13.43
C GLU A 41 29.67 4.35 -13.82
N ALA A 42 30.48 3.43 -14.33
CA ALA A 42 30.02 2.09 -14.65
C ALA A 42 29.62 1.29 -13.40
N PHE A 43 30.36 1.39 -12.29
CA PHE A 43 29.98 0.79 -11.01
C PHE A 43 28.72 1.44 -10.42
N ARG A 44 28.56 2.75 -10.54
CA ARG A 44 27.33 3.46 -10.12
C ARG A 44 26.12 2.99 -10.94
N ALA A 45 26.28 2.82 -12.25
CA ALA A 45 25.22 2.32 -13.11
C ALA A 45 24.80 0.88 -12.71
N GLU A 46 25.78 0.00 -12.45
CA GLU A 46 25.48 -1.35 -11.95
C GLU A 46 24.72 -1.30 -10.62
N ALA A 47 25.19 -0.49 -9.67
CA ALA A 47 24.54 -0.33 -8.38
C ALA A 47 23.08 0.11 -8.54
N ARG A 48 22.81 1.09 -9.39
CA ARG A 48 21.45 1.58 -9.69
C ARG A 48 20.56 0.50 -10.28
N ILE A 49 21.04 -0.23 -11.30
CA ILE A 49 20.30 -1.29 -11.96
C ILE A 49 19.98 -2.43 -10.98
N GLN A 50 20.96 -2.87 -10.18
CA GLN A 50 20.75 -3.90 -9.15
C GLN A 50 19.77 -3.42 -8.06
N ARG A 51 19.84 -2.16 -7.65
CA ARG A 51 18.92 -1.58 -6.66
C ARG A 51 17.47 -1.55 -7.16
N HIS A 52 17.23 -1.38 -8.45
CA HIS A 52 15.90 -1.39 -9.04
C HIS A 52 15.21 -2.76 -8.96
N ARG A 53 15.95 -3.86 -8.82
CA ARG A 53 15.39 -5.21 -8.56
C ARG A 53 14.80 -5.32 -7.16
N GLY A 54 15.40 -4.66 -6.19
CA GLY A 54 14.88 -4.46 -4.84
C GLY A 54 14.96 -5.67 -3.90
N ASP A 55 15.35 -6.86 -4.38
CA ASP A 55 15.56 -8.04 -3.55
C ASP A 55 16.90 -8.00 -2.80
N ALA A 56 17.01 -8.78 -1.72
CA ALA A 56 18.17 -8.75 -0.84
C ALA A 56 19.49 -9.09 -1.52
N VAL A 57 19.49 -10.05 -2.45
CA VAL A 57 20.69 -10.48 -3.18
C VAL A 57 21.15 -9.37 -4.12
N SER A 58 20.21 -8.80 -4.87
CA SER A 58 20.49 -7.70 -5.79
C SER A 58 20.96 -6.45 -5.06
N LEU A 59 20.34 -6.12 -3.92
CA LEU A 59 20.78 -4.98 -3.11
C LEU A 59 22.12 -5.18 -2.42
N ALA A 60 22.49 -6.41 -2.05
CA ALA A 60 23.84 -6.69 -1.59
C ALA A 60 24.87 -6.38 -2.70
N ARG A 61 24.62 -6.86 -3.92
CA ARG A 61 25.47 -6.57 -5.10
C ARG A 61 25.50 -5.07 -5.42
N ALA A 62 24.36 -4.38 -5.29
CA ALA A 62 24.29 -2.94 -5.46
C ALA A 62 25.19 -2.20 -4.46
N CYS A 63 25.17 -2.60 -3.18
CA CYS A 63 26.03 -2.03 -2.15
C CYS A 63 27.53 -2.29 -2.45
N ASP A 64 27.87 -3.50 -2.92
CA ASP A 64 29.24 -3.84 -3.30
C ASP A 64 29.71 -2.96 -4.46
N ALA A 65 28.91 -2.85 -5.53
CA ALA A 65 29.24 -2.00 -6.68
C ALA A 65 29.35 -0.52 -6.28
N ALA A 66 28.39 0.01 -5.51
CA ALA A 66 28.45 1.38 -5.02
C ALA A 66 29.65 1.62 -4.09
N GLY A 67 30.00 0.63 -3.26
CA GLY A 67 31.20 0.66 -2.41
C GLY A 67 32.48 0.76 -3.22
N GLN A 68 32.60 -0.02 -4.31
CA GLN A 68 33.72 0.08 -5.25
C GLN A 68 33.78 1.47 -5.92
N ALA A 69 32.64 2.00 -6.36
CA ALA A 69 32.58 3.36 -6.91
C ALA A 69 33.11 4.41 -5.91
N VAL A 70 32.72 4.32 -4.63
CA VAL A 70 33.20 5.22 -3.57
C VAL A 70 34.69 5.07 -3.33
N LEU A 71 35.21 3.84 -3.28
CA LEU A 71 36.64 3.58 -3.09
C LEU A 71 37.48 4.16 -4.24
N LEU A 72 37.08 3.89 -5.48
CA LEU A 72 37.76 4.39 -6.68
C LEU A 72 37.69 5.90 -6.79
N SER A 73 36.57 6.53 -6.42
CA SER A 73 36.41 8.00 -6.44
C SER A 73 37.32 8.76 -5.46
N ARG A 74 37.95 8.06 -4.52
CA ARG A 74 38.93 8.64 -3.57
C ARG A 74 40.37 8.64 -4.08
N LEU A 75 40.64 7.95 -5.18
CA LEU A 75 41.97 7.91 -5.77
C LEU A 75 42.31 9.28 -6.39
N PRO A 76 43.58 9.71 -6.32
CA PRO A 76 44.02 11.03 -6.83
C PRO A 76 43.72 11.28 -8.30
N ALA A 77 43.60 10.23 -9.09
CA ALA A 77 43.30 10.31 -10.53
C ALA A 77 41.80 10.44 -10.84
N ALA A 78 40.92 10.27 -9.85
CA ALA A 78 39.49 10.50 -10.02
C ALA A 78 39.15 11.98 -9.88
N SER A 79 38.19 12.47 -10.68
CA SER A 79 37.67 13.82 -10.52
C SER A 79 36.83 13.96 -9.24
N ARG A 80 36.76 15.18 -8.70
CA ARG A 80 35.90 15.45 -7.54
C ARG A 80 34.41 15.35 -7.89
N GLU A 81 34.07 15.44 -9.16
CA GLU A 81 32.69 15.43 -9.67
C GLU A 81 32.00 14.08 -9.47
N VAL A 82 32.75 12.95 -9.55
CA VAL A 82 32.17 11.60 -9.37
C VAL A 82 32.06 11.17 -7.91
N ALA A 83 32.72 11.84 -6.97
CA ALA A 83 32.83 11.42 -5.57
C ALA A 83 31.51 11.55 -4.80
N ILE A 84 30.80 12.69 -4.93
CA ILE A 84 29.53 12.89 -4.25
C ILE A 84 28.43 11.99 -4.82
N PRO A 85 28.23 11.91 -6.15
CA PRO A 85 27.29 10.97 -6.74
C PRO A 85 27.52 9.50 -6.35
N ALA A 86 28.79 9.05 -6.24
CA ALA A 86 29.11 7.70 -5.78
C ALA A 86 28.65 7.46 -4.32
N ARG A 87 28.85 8.43 -3.43
CA ARG A 87 28.38 8.36 -2.03
C ARG A 87 26.85 8.36 -1.92
N LEU A 88 26.16 9.17 -2.74
CA LEU A 88 24.71 9.18 -2.77
C LEU A 88 24.11 7.87 -3.30
N GLU A 89 24.74 7.23 -4.30
CA GLU A 89 24.32 5.92 -4.79
C GLU A 89 24.53 4.83 -3.71
N LEU A 90 25.64 4.85 -2.98
CA LEU A 90 25.86 3.93 -1.86
C LEU A 90 24.81 4.13 -0.77
N ALA A 91 24.52 5.38 -0.41
CA ALA A 91 23.47 5.70 0.55
C ALA A 91 22.09 5.21 0.08
N ALA A 92 21.76 5.35 -1.20
CA ALA A 92 20.52 4.82 -1.79
C ALA A 92 20.42 3.30 -1.66
N CYS A 93 21.54 2.58 -1.86
CA CYS A 93 21.58 1.13 -1.68
C CYS A 93 21.41 0.71 -0.22
N LEU A 94 22.04 1.42 0.72
CA LEU A 94 21.90 1.19 2.16
C LEU A 94 20.46 1.45 2.62
N ILE A 95 19.84 2.55 2.19
CA ILE A 95 18.43 2.86 2.48
C ILE A 95 17.53 1.74 1.95
N GLY A 96 17.73 1.29 0.71
CA GLY A 96 16.97 0.18 0.14
C GLY A 96 17.07 -1.12 0.95
N ARG A 97 18.15 -1.32 1.71
CA ARG A 97 18.32 -2.42 2.66
C ARG A 97 17.71 -2.16 4.04
N GLY A 98 17.21 -0.94 4.30
CA GLY A 98 16.77 -0.53 5.62
C GLY A 98 17.92 -0.19 6.58
N ASP A 99 19.12 0.06 6.08
CA ASP A 99 20.29 0.39 6.90
C ASP A 99 20.29 1.89 7.24
N PRO A 100 20.26 2.28 8.54
CA PRO A 100 20.22 3.68 8.95
C PRO A 100 21.47 4.47 8.55
N ALA A 101 22.63 3.82 8.35
CA ALA A 101 23.85 4.46 7.89
C ALA A 101 23.67 5.16 6.52
N GLY A 102 22.70 4.72 5.71
CA GLY A 102 22.34 5.41 4.47
C GLY A 102 21.84 6.83 4.72
N ALA A 103 20.91 7.02 5.65
CA ALA A 103 20.36 8.34 5.99
C ALA A 103 21.41 9.24 6.64
N GLU A 104 22.26 8.72 7.52
CA GLU A 104 23.37 9.45 8.14
C GLU A 104 24.38 9.97 7.08
N THR A 105 24.69 9.12 6.09
CA THR A 105 25.63 9.47 5.01
C THR A 105 25.17 10.67 4.18
N ILE A 106 23.85 10.84 3.96
CA ILE A 106 23.29 11.89 3.11
C ILE A 106 22.95 13.18 3.86
N ALA A 107 22.86 13.16 5.18
CA ALA A 107 22.46 14.33 5.95
C ALA A 107 23.30 15.59 5.65
N GLY A 108 24.59 15.44 5.36
CA GLY A 108 25.50 16.53 5.01
C GLY A 108 25.32 17.10 3.59
N PHE A 109 24.50 16.49 2.73
CA PHE A 109 24.29 16.92 1.35
C PHE A 109 22.98 17.68 1.13
N ARG A 110 22.14 17.84 2.16
CA ARG A 110 20.85 18.56 2.07
C ARG A 110 20.98 20.00 1.63
N ASP A 111 22.02 20.66 2.11
CA ASP A 111 22.28 22.08 1.88
C ASP A 111 23.39 22.30 0.85
N HIS A 112 23.63 21.32 -0.03
CA HIS A 112 24.64 21.42 -1.07
C HIS A 112 24.26 22.52 -2.07
N PRO A 113 25.23 23.36 -2.53
CA PRO A 113 24.94 24.46 -3.47
C PRO A 113 24.41 23.96 -4.83
N ASP A 114 24.81 22.79 -5.27
CA ASP A 114 24.26 22.10 -6.44
C ASP A 114 22.87 21.54 -6.12
N ALA A 115 21.86 22.07 -6.82
CA ALA A 115 20.46 21.69 -6.63
C ALA A 115 20.16 20.23 -6.96
N GLY A 116 20.86 19.64 -7.92
CA GLY A 116 20.71 18.21 -8.27
C GLY A 116 21.18 17.31 -7.14
N ILE A 117 22.31 17.63 -6.51
CA ILE A 117 22.85 16.91 -5.34
C ILE A 117 21.91 17.09 -4.14
N ALA A 118 21.50 18.32 -3.82
CA ALA A 118 20.59 18.61 -2.72
C ALA A 118 19.23 17.91 -2.93
N GLY A 119 18.66 18.03 -4.12
CA GLY A 119 17.39 17.39 -4.48
C GLY A 119 17.44 15.85 -4.37
N TRP A 120 18.56 15.24 -4.79
CA TRP A 120 18.75 13.80 -4.63
C TRP A 120 18.89 13.41 -3.16
N ALA A 121 19.65 14.15 -2.36
CA ALA A 121 19.77 13.91 -0.92
C ALA A 121 18.43 13.99 -0.20
N TRP A 122 17.64 15.04 -0.43
CA TRP A 122 16.29 15.18 0.12
C TRP A 122 15.35 14.07 -0.30
N ARG A 123 15.40 13.62 -1.57
CA ARG A 123 14.60 12.49 -2.05
C ARG A 123 14.94 11.21 -1.31
N LEU A 124 16.23 10.91 -1.11
CA LEU A 124 16.68 9.72 -0.37
C LEU A 124 16.26 9.76 1.10
N LEU A 125 16.28 10.94 1.75
CA LEU A 125 15.74 11.10 3.11
C LEU A 125 14.23 10.81 3.15
N GLY A 126 13.48 11.27 2.15
CA GLY A 126 12.06 10.96 2.03
C GLY A 126 11.80 9.46 1.81
N GLU A 127 12.60 8.80 0.99
CA GLU A 127 12.54 7.34 0.78
C GLU A 127 12.85 6.58 2.09
N ALA A 128 13.89 6.98 2.81
CA ALA A 128 14.23 6.41 4.12
C ALA A 128 13.10 6.59 5.14
N ALA A 129 12.45 7.76 5.17
CA ALA A 129 11.31 8.02 6.04
C ALA A 129 10.09 7.16 5.68
N LEU A 130 9.80 6.94 4.37
CA LEU A 130 8.75 6.03 3.93
C LEU A 130 9.01 4.59 4.37
N LEU A 131 10.23 4.11 4.23
CA LEU A 131 10.61 2.76 4.66
C LEU A 131 10.57 2.59 6.18
N ALA A 132 10.76 3.68 6.93
CA ALA A 132 10.67 3.72 8.38
C ALA A 132 9.25 4.01 8.91
N GLU A 133 8.22 3.95 8.03
CA GLU A 133 6.82 4.23 8.38
C GLU A 133 6.62 5.61 9.05
N ARG A 134 7.32 6.65 8.53
CA ARG A 134 7.24 8.03 8.98
C ARG A 134 6.75 8.96 7.87
N PRO A 135 5.45 8.86 7.46
CA PRO A 135 4.95 9.50 6.25
C PRO A 135 5.01 11.04 6.30
N PHE A 136 4.82 11.67 7.46
CA PHE A 136 4.93 13.15 7.58
C PHE A 136 6.36 13.66 7.35
N GLU A 137 7.36 12.95 7.88
CA GLU A 137 8.76 13.29 7.61
C GLU A 137 9.09 13.07 6.13
N ALA A 138 8.53 12.03 5.53
CA ALA A 138 8.68 11.75 4.11
C ALA A 138 8.09 12.88 3.25
N VAL A 139 6.87 13.36 3.57
CA VAL A 139 6.24 14.50 2.88
C VAL A 139 7.15 15.73 2.94
N ALA A 140 7.62 16.09 4.14
CA ALA A 140 8.49 17.27 4.31
C ALA A 140 9.79 17.16 3.49
N ALA A 141 10.45 16.00 3.54
CA ALA A 141 11.69 15.78 2.80
C ALA A 141 11.46 15.79 1.27
N LEU A 142 10.38 15.15 0.80
CA LEU A 142 10.07 15.05 -0.63
C LEU A 142 9.59 16.39 -1.22
N LEU A 143 8.93 17.24 -0.46
CA LEU A 143 8.61 18.62 -0.89
C LEU A 143 9.89 19.44 -1.10
N ASN A 144 10.88 19.33 -0.18
CA ASN A 144 12.18 19.94 -0.37
C ASN A 144 12.89 19.38 -1.61
N ALA A 145 12.83 18.07 -1.84
CA ALA A 145 13.40 17.46 -3.04
C ALA A 145 12.77 17.99 -4.32
N VAL A 146 11.43 18.17 -4.36
CA VAL A 146 10.75 18.77 -5.52
C VAL A 146 11.21 20.21 -5.74
N ALA A 147 11.30 21.01 -4.69
CA ALA A 147 11.75 22.40 -4.78
C ALA A 147 13.19 22.51 -5.33
N GLU A 148 14.10 21.65 -4.85
CA GLU A 148 15.48 21.60 -5.34
C GLU A 148 15.58 21.12 -6.80
N ASN A 149 14.82 20.08 -7.18
CA ASN A 149 14.78 19.62 -8.57
C ASN A 149 14.25 20.70 -9.51
N GLN A 150 13.25 21.50 -9.08
CA GLN A 150 12.74 22.63 -9.85
C GLN A 150 13.78 23.73 -9.97
N ARG A 151 14.52 24.05 -8.90
CA ARG A 151 15.61 25.01 -8.91
C ARG A 151 16.72 24.58 -9.89
N GLY A 152 17.04 23.28 -9.93
CA GLY A 152 18.01 22.68 -10.83
C GLY A 152 17.50 22.41 -12.24
N LYS A 153 16.20 22.62 -12.52
CA LYS A 153 15.52 22.25 -13.77
C LYS A 153 15.67 20.77 -14.13
N ASP A 154 15.76 19.90 -13.12
CA ASP A 154 15.90 18.46 -13.27
C ASP A 154 14.53 17.78 -13.30
N HIS A 155 13.85 17.86 -14.42
CA HIS A 155 12.51 17.29 -14.60
C HIS A 155 12.47 15.77 -14.49
N HIS A 156 13.60 15.08 -14.76
CA HIS A 156 13.66 13.63 -14.68
C HIS A 156 13.61 13.15 -13.22
N HIS A 157 14.45 13.70 -12.35
CA HIS A 157 14.42 13.39 -10.93
C HIS A 157 13.15 13.89 -10.24
N GLU A 158 12.61 15.03 -10.69
CA GLU A 158 11.35 15.56 -10.20
C GLU A 158 10.20 14.56 -10.40
N ALA A 159 10.09 13.95 -11.58
CA ALA A 159 9.02 12.97 -11.85
C ALA A 159 9.09 11.76 -10.87
N GLY A 160 10.28 11.20 -10.66
CA GLY A 160 10.47 10.10 -9.70
C GLY A 160 10.19 10.51 -8.25
N THR A 161 10.55 11.75 -7.88
CA THR A 161 10.26 12.30 -6.54
C THR A 161 8.76 12.47 -6.31
N ARG A 162 8.00 12.88 -7.32
CA ARG A 162 6.54 13.02 -7.24
C ARG A 162 5.84 11.68 -7.02
N VAL A 163 6.36 10.57 -7.54
CA VAL A 163 5.81 9.22 -7.25
C VAL A 163 5.96 8.88 -5.77
N LEU A 164 7.12 9.16 -5.18
CA LEU A 164 7.32 8.97 -3.75
C LEU A 164 6.46 9.92 -2.91
N LEU A 165 6.28 11.17 -3.36
CA LEU A 165 5.43 12.15 -2.69
C LEU A 165 3.95 11.74 -2.73
N LEU A 166 3.47 11.14 -3.83
CA LEU A 166 2.13 10.55 -3.92
C LEU A 166 1.93 9.49 -2.83
N LEU A 167 2.88 8.57 -2.66
CA LEU A 167 2.85 7.57 -1.60
C LEU A 167 2.89 8.20 -0.21
N ALA A 168 3.75 9.19 -0.01
CA ALA A 168 3.90 9.88 1.28
C ALA A 168 2.61 10.61 1.68
N PHE A 169 2.00 11.38 0.78
CA PHE A 169 0.71 12.04 1.03
C PHE A 169 -0.39 11.01 1.33
N SER A 170 -0.48 9.95 0.52
CA SER A 170 -1.48 8.90 0.71
C SER A 170 -1.34 8.24 2.09
N ARG A 171 -0.11 7.91 2.51
CA ARG A 171 0.16 7.29 3.80
C ARG A 171 0.00 8.26 4.98
N ALA A 172 0.24 9.55 4.76
CA ALA A 172 -0.02 10.61 5.74
C ALA A 172 -1.50 10.97 5.88
N GLY A 173 -2.39 10.41 5.03
CA GLY A 173 -3.81 10.74 5.03
C GLY A 173 -4.18 12.03 4.28
N HIS A 174 -3.21 12.68 3.61
CA HIS A 174 -3.43 13.87 2.76
C HIS A 174 -3.97 13.47 1.38
N LEU A 175 -5.19 12.92 1.34
CA LEU A 175 -5.74 12.28 0.13
C LEU A 175 -5.95 13.28 -1.01
N GLU A 176 -6.40 14.51 -0.74
CA GLU A 176 -6.57 15.53 -1.76
C GLU A 176 -5.25 15.91 -2.45
N ASP A 177 -4.16 16.03 -1.70
CA ASP A 177 -2.85 16.36 -2.28
C ASP A 177 -2.33 15.19 -3.12
N ALA A 178 -2.57 13.95 -2.65
CA ALA A 178 -2.28 12.76 -3.41
C ALA A 178 -3.11 12.67 -4.70
N ASP A 179 -4.41 12.99 -4.66
CA ASP A 179 -5.29 13.08 -5.83
C ASP A 179 -4.77 14.09 -6.86
N ARG A 180 -4.39 15.29 -6.43
CA ARG A 180 -3.81 16.31 -7.31
C ARG A 180 -2.55 15.82 -8.03
N LEU A 181 -1.71 15.02 -7.34
CA LEU A 181 -0.52 14.43 -7.96
C LEU A 181 -0.88 13.31 -8.94
N ALA A 182 -1.83 12.43 -8.56
CA ALA A 182 -2.29 11.35 -9.42
C ALA A 182 -2.92 11.87 -10.72
N LEU A 183 -3.77 12.90 -10.62
CA LEU A 183 -4.48 13.51 -11.77
C LEU A 183 -3.54 14.18 -12.77
N ARG A 184 -2.38 14.68 -12.35
CA ARG A 184 -1.39 15.31 -13.26
C ARG A 184 -0.87 14.36 -14.34
N HIS A 185 -0.97 13.06 -14.13
CA HIS A 185 -0.54 12.03 -15.08
C HIS A 185 -1.70 11.45 -15.90
N GLY A 186 -2.92 12.02 -15.80
CA GLY A 186 -4.09 11.57 -16.53
C GLY A 186 -4.64 10.21 -16.06
N THR A 187 -5.08 9.40 -17.01
CA THR A 187 -5.60 8.04 -16.74
C THR A 187 -4.44 7.04 -16.49
N PRO A 188 -4.69 5.84 -15.96
CA PRO A 188 -3.68 4.79 -15.87
C PRO A 188 -2.99 4.45 -17.20
N ALA A 189 -3.71 4.58 -18.32
CA ALA A 189 -3.17 4.33 -19.66
C ALA A 189 -2.12 5.38 -20.06
N ASP A 190 -2.27 6.62 -19.58
CA ASP A 190 -1.37 7.75 -19.88
C ASP A 190 -0.07 7.72 -19.07
N ALA A 191 0.04 6.81 -18.08
CA ALA A 191 1.25 6.68 -17.27
C ALA A 191 2.50 6.45 -18.13
N PRO A 192 3.67 6.96 -17.75
CA PRO A 192 4.92 6.77 -18.48
C PRO A 192 5.18 5.30 -18.80
N THR A 193 5.87 5.01 -19.89
CA THR A 193 6.28 3.64 -20.25
C THR A 193 7.43 3.15 -19.36
N GLY A 194 7.63 1.83 -19.30
CA GLY A 194 8.74 1.19 -18.59
C GLY A 194 8.63 1.26 -17.06
N LEU A 195 9.77 1.10 -16.40
CA LEU A 195 9.88 1.01 -14.94
C LEU A 195 9.29 2.22 -14.17
N PRO A 196 9.52 3.48 -14.61
CA PRO A 196 8.92 4.63 -13.93
C PRO A 196 7.39 4.60 -13.94
N GLY A 197 6.79 4.19 -15.06
CA GLY A 197 5.33 4.08 -15.18
C GLY A 197 4.74 2.94 -14.36
N ILE A 198 5.44 1.81 -14.28
CA ILE A 198 5.02 0.70 -13.41
C ILE A 198 4.99 1.16 -11.94
N ARG A 199 6.04 1.83 -11.48
CA ARG A 199 6.12 2.36 -10.12
C ARG A 199 5.03 3.40 -9.84
N PHE A 200 4.77 4.27 -10.80
CA PHE A 200 3.67 5.25 -10.70
C PHE A 200 2.31 4.55 -10.57
N LEU A 201 2.03 3.53 -11.39
CA LEU A 201 0.77 2.78 -11.35
C LEU A 201 0.58 2.05 -10.02
N LEU A 202 1.64 1.47 -9.46
CA LEU A 202 1.59 0.83 -8.13
C LEU A 202 1.33 1.86 -7.03
N ALA A 203 2.00 3.01 -7.06
CA ALA A 203 1.78 4.11 -6.10
C ALA A 203 0.36 4.67 -6.21
N ARG A 204 -0.14 4.84 -7.43
CA ARG A 204 -1.51 5.27 -7.69
C ARG A 204 -2.52 4.25 -7.19
N ALA A 205 -2.32 2.97 -7.45
CA ALA A 205 -3.22 1.92 -6.97
C ALA A 205 -3.24 1.85 -5.43
N GLU A 206 -2.09 2.01 -4.76
CA GLU A 206 -2.04 2.09 -3.29
C GLU A 206 -2.84 3.30 -2.78
N HIS A 207 -2.69 4.45 -3.42
CA HIS A 207 -3.47 5.64 -3.10
C HIS A 207 -4.97 5.45 -3.33
N GLU A 208 -5.37 4.96 -4.51
CA GLU A 208 -6.77 4.71 -4.87
C GLU A 208 -7.42 3.70 -3.91
N HIS A 209 -6.68 2.65 -3.53
CA HIS A 209 -7.14 1.68 -2.53
C HIS A 209 -7.32 2.35 -1.15
N ARG A 210 -6.34 3.14 -0.68
CA ARG A 210 -6.44 3.88 0.58
C ARG A 210 -7.58 4.92 0.58
N ALA A 211 -7.86 5.51 -0.57
CA ALA A 211 -8.99 6.43 -0.76
C ALA A 211 -10.34 5.72 -0.92
N GLY A 212 -10.40 4.40 -0.81
CA GLY A 212 -11.63 3.63 -0.95
C GLY A 212 -12.10 3.42 -2.39
N ARG A 213 -11.34 3.87 -3.37
CA ARG A 213 -11.65 3.74 -4.80
C ARG A 213 -11.11 2.42 -5.37
N ILE A 214 -11.61 1.30 -4.84
CA ILE A 214 -11.08 -0.04 -5.14
C ILE A 214 -11.14 -0.37 -6.64
N GLY A 215 -12.22 0.02 -7.32
CA GLY A 215 -12.37 -0.20 -8.77
C GLY A 215 -11.30 0.51 -9.59
N GLU A 216 -10.89 1.71 -9.19
CA GLU A 216 -9.81 2.46 -9.83
C GLU A 216 -8.45 1.84 -9.53
N ALA A 217 -8.25 1.42 -8.29
CA ALA A 217 -7.04 0.72 -7.89
C ALA A 217 -6.83 -0.56 -8.71
N LEU A 218 -7.87 -1.38 -8.88
CA LEU A 218 -7.80 -2.59 -9.71
C LEU A 218 -7.48 -2.29 -11.17
N ARG A 219 -8.04 -1.22 -11.75
CA ARG A 219 -7.69 -0.79 -13.11
C ARG A 219 -6.23 -0.36 -13.24
N SER A 220 -5.73 0.40 -12.26
CA SER A 220 -4.32 0.79 -12.22
C SER A 220 -3.40 -0.43 -12.11
N LEU A 221 -3.78 -1.44 -11.32
CA LEU A 221 -3.05 -2.70 -11.18
C LEU A 221 -3.09 -3.56 -12.45
N GLU A 222 -4.20 -3.59 -13.18
CA GLU A 222 -4.32 -4.31 -14.45
C GLU A 222 -3.36 -3.74 -15.51
N VAL A 223 -3.29 -2.42 -15.63
CA VAL A 223 -2.32 -1.76 -16.52
C VAL A 223 -0.89 -2.04 -16.07
N ALA A 224 -0.61 -2.01 -14.77
CA ALA A 224 0.71 -2.34 -14.22
C ALA A 224 1.09 -3.80 -14.52
N GLU A 225 0.16 -4.75 -14.37
CA GLU A 225 0.38 -6.18 -14.67
C GLU A 225 0.72 -6.40 -16.14
N THR A 226 -0.04 -5.78 -17.04
CA THR A 226 0.23 -5.84 -18.47
C THR A 226 1.63 -5.35 -18.80
N ARG A 227 2.06 -4.24 -18.21
CA ARG A 227 3.40 -3.68 -18.42
C ARG A 227 4.51 -4.53 -17.80
N LEU A 228 4.26 -5.14 -16.63
CA LEU A 228 5.19 -6.07 -15.99
C LEU A 228 5.31 -7.39 -16.77
N GLY A 229 4.34 -7.78 -17.59
CA GLY A 229 4.37 -9.00 -18.39
C GLY A 229 5.59 -9.10 -19.30
N GLY A 230 6.06 -7.98 -19.84
CA GLY A 230 7.23 -7.88 -20.72
C GLY A 230 8.56 -7.60 -20.03
N THR A 231 8.63 -7.62 -18.69
CA THR A 231 9.83 -7.25 -17.93
C THR A 231 10.56 -8.47 -17.35
N SER A 232 11.87 -8.31 -17.07
CA SER A 232 12.67 -9.32 -16.40
C SER A 232 13.32 -8.76 -15.12
N GLY A 233 13.60 -9.62 -14.14
CA GLY A 233 14.33 -9.25 -12.93
C GLY A 233 13.53 -8.37 -11.92
N LEU A 234 12.24 -8.13 -12.13
CA LEU A 234 11.40 -7.26 -11.31
C LEU A 234 10.44 -8.03 -10.36
N GLY A 235 10.93 -9.12 -9.75
CA GLY A 235 10.13 -9.98 -8.87
C GLY A 235 9.49 -9.25 -7.69
N VAL A 236 10.21 -8.29 -7.09
CA VAL A 236 9.71 -7.48 -5.97
C VAL A 236 8.50 -6.63 -6.37
N LEU A 237 8.54 -5.98 -7.54
CA LEU A 237 7.39 -5.20 -8.03
C LEU A 237 6.20 -6.09 -8.37
N ARG A 238 6.42 -7.29 -8.92
CA ARG A 238 5.36 -8.28 -9.13
C ARG A 238 4.73 -8.72 -7.82
N ARG A 239 5.55 -8.94 -6.78
CA ARG A 239 5.06 -9.24 -5.44
C ARG A 239 4.19 -8.10 -4.89
N GLN A 240 4.66 -6.86 -4.98
CA GLN A 240 3.91 -5.68 -4.54
C GLN A 240 2.56 -5.56 -5.27
N LEU A 241 2.53 -5.75 -6.60
CA LEU A 241 1.31 -5.75 -7.39
C LEU A 241 0.31 -6.80 -6.88
N LEU A 242 0.76 -8.05 -6.70
CA LEU A 242 -0.11 -9.15 -6.26
C LEU A 242 -0.64 -8.91 -4.84
N THR A 243 0.17 -8.34 -3.95
CA THR A 243 -0.23 -8.01 -2.58
C THR A 243 -1.28 -6.90 -2.55
N LEU A 244 -1.09 -5.82 -3.32
CA LEU A 244 -2.08 -4.74 -3.45
C LEU A 244 -3.40 -5.26 -4.05
N ARG A 245 -3.32 -6.06 -5.13
CA ARG A 245 -4.50 -6.66 -5.76
C ARG A 245 -5.25 -7.57 -4.79
N ALA A 246 -4.53 -8.37 -4.02
CA ALA A 246 -5.12 -9.22 -2.99
C ALA A 246 -5.84 -8.39 -1.90
N GLY A 247 -5.28 -7.25 -1.48
CA GLY A 247 -5.93 -6.30 -0.58
C GLY A 247 -7.24 -5.79 -1.16
N CYS A 248 -7.22 -5.26 -2.39
CA CYS A 248 -8.40 -4.78 -3.08
C CYS A 248 -9.51 -5.85 -3.20
N LEU A 249 -9.15 -7.08 -3.58
CA LEU A 249 -10.10 -8.18 -3.73
C LEU A 249 -10.65 -8.65 -2.38
N ALA A 250 -9.84 -8.62 -1.33
CA ALA A 250 -10.30 -8.94 0.02
C ALA A 250 -11.38 -7.95 0.48
N ASP A 251 -11.16 -6.65 0.23
CA ASP A 251 -12.13 -5.61 0.55
C ASP A 251 -13.39 -5.73 -0.30
N TRP A 252 -13.29 -6.24 -1.53
CA TRP A 252 -14.44 -6.59 -2.37
C TRP A 252 -15.02 -7.97 -2.11
N CYS A 253 -14.77 -8.56 -0.95
CA CYS A 253 -15.33 -9.85 -0.53
C CYS A 253 -15.01 -11.02 -1.47
N GLN A 254 -13.80 -11.02 -2.03
CA GLN A 254 -13.25 -12.13 -2.82
C GLN A 254 -12.08 -12.79 -2.07
N PRO A 255 -12.31 -13.36 -0.84
CA PRO A 255 -11.22 -13.84 0.00
C PRO A 255 -10.46 -15.00 -0.64
N ASP A 256 -11.13 -15.91 -1.34
CA ASP A 256 -10.49 -17.06 -1.97
C ASP A 256 -9.50 -16.64 -3.06
N GLU A 257 -9.86 -15.63 -3.87
CA GLU A 257 -8.96 -15.08 -4.89
C GLU A 257 -7.85 -14.26 -4.26
N ALA A 258 -8.15 -13.47 -3.25
CA ALA A 258 -7.15 -12.73 -2.48
C ALA A 258 -6.10 -13.66 -1.89
N ASP A 259 -6.51 -14.80 -1.29
CA ASP A 259 -5.59 -15.78 -0.70
C ASP A 259 -4.75 -16.50 -1.76
N ARG A 260 -5.31 -16.81 -2.93
CA ARG A 260 -4.53 -17.32 -4.09
C ARG A 260 -3.44 -16.34 -4.50
N LEU A 261 -3.77 -15.05 -4.58
CA LEU A 261 -2.80 -14.01 -4.94
C LEU A 261 -1.73 -13.81 -3.86
N ARG A 262 -2.09 -13.87 -2.56
CA ARG A 262 -1.14 -13.84 -1.44
C ARG A 262 -0.18 -15.02 -1.50
N THR A 263 -0.70 -16.22 -1.72
CA THR A 263 0.13 -17.43 -1.90
C THR A 263 1.09 -17.27 -3.07
N LYS A 264 0.61 -16.79 -4.22
CA LYS A 264 1.46 -16.50 -5.39
C LYS A 264 2.49 -15.42 -5.09
N ALA A 265 2.12 -14.34 -4.39
CA ALA A 265 3.05 -13.31 -3.96
C ALA A 265 4.14 -13.90 -3.03
N GLY A 266 3.77 -14.83 -2.15
CA GLY A 266 4.71 -15.50 -1.25
C GLY A 266 5.84 -16.26 -1.94
N THR A 267 5.66 -16.69 -3.20
CA THR A 267 6.72 -17.35 -3.99
C THR A 267 7.70 -16.37 -4.62
N LEU A 268 7.43 -15.06 -4.61
CA LEU A 268 8.26 -14.03 -5.20
C LEU A 268 9.21 -13.39 -4.18
N PRO A 269 10.35 -12.82 -4.63
CA PRO A 269 11.31 -12.18 -3.72
C PRO A 269 10.68 -11.11 -2.84
N LEU A 270 11.09 -11.07 -1.58
CA LEU A 270 10.78 -9.97 -0.66
C LEU A 270 11.61 -8.73 -0.99
N PRO A 271 11.09 -7.51 -0.76
CA PRO A 271 11.91 -6.31 -0.68
C PRO A 271 13.00 -6.50 0.39
N ALA A 272 14.22 -6.03 0.12
CA ALA A 272 15.37 -6.31 1.00
C ALA A 272 15.20 -5.74 2.42
N HIS A 273 14.61 -4.56 2.56
CA HIS A 273 14.32 -3.96 3.89
C HIS A 273 13.32 -4.78 4.72
N LEU A 274 12.57 -5.68 4.06
CA LEU A 274 11.66 -6.61 4.70
C LEU A 274 12.25 -8.02 4.86
N ASP A 275 13.39 -8.32 4.24
CA ASP A 275 14.06 -9.61 4.36
C ASP A 275 15.09 -9.57 5.50
N ILE A 276 14.58 -9.68 6.74
CA ILE A 276 15.41 -9.69 7.96
C ILE A 276 16.46 -10.80 7.90
N ALA A 277 16.15 -11.93 7.26
CA ALA A 277 17.09 -13.05 7.14
C ALA A 277 18.32 -12.72 6.30
N ALA A 278 18.20 -11.78 5.35
CA ALA A 278 19.30 -11.37 4.48
C ALA A 278 20.08 -10.16 5.04
N THR A 279 19.48 -9.37 5.95
CA THR A 279 20.09 -8.16 6.49
C THR A 279 20.89 -8.41 7.76
N THR A 280 20.62 -9.50 8.49
CA THR A 280 21.35 -9.88 9.70
C THR A 280 22.66 -10.61 9.38
N PRO A 281 23.82 -10.20 9.96
CA PRO A 281 25.04 -10.98 9.85
C PRO A 281 24.82 -12.42 10.33
N ARG A 282 25.44 -13.39 9.68
CA ARG A 282 25.28 -14.83 10.02
C ARG A 282 25.46 -15.18 11.51
N THR A 283 26.27 -14.38 12.23
CA THR A 283 26.52 -14.51 13.68
C THR A 283 25.37 -13.98 14.55
N ALA A 284 24.51 -13.08 14.02
CA ALA A 284 23.30 -12.61 14.69
C ALA A 284 22.10 -13.55 14.41
N ARG A 285 22.04 -14.21 13.23
CA ARG A 285 20.95 -15.13 12.84
C ARG A 285 20.68 -16.23 13.86
N ASP A 286 21.72 -16.81 14.46
CA ASP A 286 21.57 -17.90 15.45
C ASP A 286 21.09 -17.39 16.82
N ARG A 287 21.30 -16.13 17.14
CA ARG A 287 20.75 -15.47 18.35
C ARG A 287 19.29 -15.09 18.13
N ASP A 288 18.98 -14.43 17.03
CA ASP A 288 17.65 -13.90 16.73
C ASP A 288 16.62 -15.00 16.45
N ALA A 289 17.02 -16.13 15.83
CA ALA A 289 16.17 -17.30 15.71
C ALA A 289 15.81 -17.94 17.06
N ARG A 290 16.74 -17.94 18.03
CA ARG A 290 16.47 -18.40 19.41
C ARG A 290 15.64 -17.39 20.20
N ASP A 291 15.85 -16.10 19.98
CA ASP A 291 15.09 -15.03 20.63
C ASP A 291 13.70 -14.88 20.03
N ALA A 292 13.50 -15.08 18.72
CA ALA A 292 12.18 -15.15 18.09
C ALA A 292 11.37 -16.36 18.61
N THR A 293 12.00 -17.53 18.79
CA THR A 293 11.34 -18.71 19.38
C THR A 293 11.03 -18.50 20.87
N ARG A 294 11.86 -17.77 21.59
CA ARG A 294 11.64 -17.37 22.97
C ARG A 294 10.57 -16.30 23.11
N TRP A 295 10.48 -15.40 22.13
CA TRP A 295 9.48 -14.32 22.06
C TRP A 295 8.06 -14.84 21.79
N LEU A 296 7.94 -15.97 21.10
CA LEU A 296 6.66 -16.69 20.88
C LEU A 296 6.22 -17.46 22.17
N GLY A 297 7.11 -17.68 23.13
CA GLY A 297 6.84 -18.43 24.37
C GLY A 297 6.67 -17.60 25.65
N ASP A 298 7.20 -16.38 25.71
CA ASP A 298 7.13 -15.54 26.90
C ASP A 298 6.08 -14.42 26.75
N GLN A 299 4.99 -14.54 27.51
CA GLN A 299 4.05 -13.41 27.67
C GLN A 299 4.78 -12.19 28.23
N PRO A 300 4.60 -10.99 27.67
CA PRO A 300 5.26 -9.79 28.17
C PRO A 300 4.84 -9.52 29.60
N ARG A 301 5.81 -9.33 30.49
CA ARG A 301 5.57 -8.87 31.85
C ARG A 301 4.84 -7.52 31.80
N PRO A 302 3.76 -7.31 32.58
CA PRO A 302 3.10 -6.01 32.65
C PRO A 302 4.08 -4.97 33.19
N GLY A 303 4.45 -4.00 32.36
CA GLY A 303 5.29 -2.87 32.79
C GLY A 303 6.33 -2.35 31.79
N THR A 304 6.63 -3.09 30.72
CA THR A 304 7.45 -2.55 29.63
C THR A 304 6.59 -2.50 28.36
N ALA A 305 6.13 -1.30 28.03
CA ALA A 305 5.63 -1.08 26.68
C ALA A 305 6.73 -1.52 25.70
N PRO A 306 6.45 -2.41 24.73
CA PRO A 306 7.44 -2.76 23.73
C PRO A 306 7.86 -1.47 23.07
N GLY A 307 9.15 -1.18 23.14
CA GLY A 307 9.72 0.02 22.52
C GLY A 307 9.23 0.05 21.06
N THR A 308 8.79 1.21 20.65
CA THR A 308 8.19 1.52 19.36
C THR A 308 9.20 1.36 18.23
N ASP A 309 9.71 0.14 18.02
CA ASP A 309 10.64 -0.17 16.95
C ASP A 309 9.87 -0.22 15.61
N PRO A 310 10.15 0.71 14.68
CA PRO A 310 9.54 0.69 13.35
C PRO A 310 9.74 -0.63 12.61
N GLN A 311 10.84 -1.34 12.87
CA GLN A 311 11.12 -2.64 12.27
C GLN A 311 10.19 -3.74 12.79
N ALA A 312 9.78 -3.67 14.05
CA ALA A 312 8.82 -4.61 14.62
C ALA A 312 7.42 -4.42 14.01
N VAL A 313 6.99 -3.16 13.78
CA VAL A 313 5.71 -2.86 13.10
C VAL A 313 5.74 -3.34 11.66
N ALA A 314 6.81 -3.05 10.91
CA ALA A 314 6.95 -3.52 9.53
C ALA A 314 6.99 -5.05 9.43
N ALA A 315 7.55 -5.75 10.43
CA ALA A 315 7.52 -7.21 10.51
C ALA A 315 6.09 -7.73 10.72
N LEU A 316 5.34 -7.12 11.64
CA LEU A 316 3.96 -7.52 11.92
C LEU A 316 3.00 -7.24 10.75
N LEU A 317 3.16 -6.11 10.04
CA LEU A 317 2.39 -5.82 8.82
C LEU A 317 2.68 -6.83 7.70
N ARG A 318 3.92 -7.30 7.63
CA ARG A 318 4.33 -8.34 6.69
C ARG A 318 3.70 -9.68 7.02
N ASP A 319 3.73 -10.08 8.29
CA ASP A 319 3.13 -11.32 8.75
C ASP A 319 1.62 -11.29 8.45
N LEU A 320 0.95 -10.16 8.73
CA LEU A 320 -0.45 -9.96 8.43
C LEU A 320 -0.77 -10.11 6.93
N ALA A 321 0.07 -9.54 6.06
CA ALA A 321 -0.11 -9.62 4.61
C ALA A 321 0.10 -11.04 4.02
N THR A 322 0.76 -11.93 4.75
CA THR A 322 1.10 -13.29 4.30
C THR A 322 0.24 -14.39 4.91
N LEU A 323 -0.45 -14.12 6.03
CA LEU A 323 -1.27 -15.11 6.73
C LEU A 323 -2.70 -15.17 6.15
N PRO A 324 -3.27 -16.39 6.01
CA PRO A 324 -4.68 -16.54 5.70
C PRO A 324 -5.57 -15.92 6.80
N ARG A 325 -6.62 -15.19 6.40
CA ARG A 325 -7.47 -14.43 7.34
C ARG A 325 -8.15 -15.27 8.44
N ARG A 326 -8.25 -16.59 8.29
CA ARG A 326 -8.98 -17.46 9.21
C ARG A 326 -8.13 -18.14 10.27
N GLU A 327 -6.85 -17.87 10.35
CA GLU A 327 -5.97 -18.52 11.31
C GLU A 327 -5.91 -17.74 12.63
N ALA A 328 -5.82 -18.44 13.75
CA ALA A 328 -5.67 -17.83 15.09
C ALA A 328 -4.40 -16.93 15.16
N GLU A 329 -3.38 -17.26 14.39
CA GLU A 329 -2.17 -16.45 14.25
C GLU A 329 -2.45 -15.06 13.67
N HIS A 330 -3.39 -14.93 12.72
CA HIS A 330 -3.79 -13.65 12.15
C HIS A 330 -4.36 -12.72 13.23
N ALA A 331 -5.25 -13.20 14.08
CA ALA A 331 -5.82 -12.41 15.18
C ALA A 331 -4.73 -11.96 16.18
N ALA A 332 -3.75 -12.82 16.48
CA ALA A 332 -2.63 -12.49 17.34
C ALA A 332 -1.71 -11.42 16.72
N VAL A 333 -1.47 -11.48 15.42
CA VAL A 333 -0.69 -10.47 14.68
C VAL A 333 -1.44 -9.14 14.67
N VAL A 334 -2.73 -9.13 14.38
CA VAL A 334 -3.58 -7.91 14.41
C VAL A 334 -3.56 -7.27 15.79
N SER A 335 -3.69 -8.05 16.88
CA SER A 335 -3.64 -7.51 18.25
C SER A 335 -2.30 -6.82 18.54
N ARG A 336 -1.17 -7.46 18.18
CA ARG A 336 0.16 -6.87 18.37
C ARG A 336 0.37 -5.60 17.54
N LEU A 337 -0.18 -5.56 16.32
CA LEU A 337 -0.16 -4.35 15.49
C LEU A 337 -0.94 -3.20 16.13
N LEU A 338 -2.14 -3.48 16.64
CA LEU A 338 -2.95 -2.48 17.35
C LEU A 338 -2.20 -1.86 18.52
N ASP A 339 -1.52 -2.69 19.32
CA ASP A 339 -0.70 -2.20 20.45
C ASP A 339 0.48 -1.32 19.96
N SER A 340 1.04 -1.66 18.80
CA SER A 340 2.17 -0.95 18.21
C SER A 340 1.78 0.36 17.52
N LEU A 341 0.54 0.47 17.03
CA LEU A 341 0.04 1.65 16.30
C LEU A 341 -0.69 2.64 17.21
N ALA A 342 -1.14 2.21 18.38
CA ALA A 342 -1.95 3.02 19.29
C ALA A 342 -1.27 4.36 19.62
N GLY A 343 -1.94 5.46 19.27
CA GLY A 343 -1.51 6.83 19.56
C GLY A 343 -0.36 7.35 18.68
N ARG A 344 0.00 6.68 17.59
CA ARG A 344 1.00 7.21 16.63
C ARG A 344 0.34 8.22 15.69
N PRO A 345 0.85 9.46 15.61
CA PRO A 345 0.36 10.44 14.66
C PRO A 345 0.53 9.95 13.21
N GLY A 346 -0.51 10.12 12.39
CA GLY A 346 -0.53 9.76 10.97
C GLY A 346 -0.82 8.30 10.65
N LEU A 347 -1.07 7.48 11.66
CA LEU A 347 -1.45 6.07 11.49
C LEU A 347 -2.88 5.79 11.97
N GLU A 348 -3.68 6.85 12.18
CA GLU A 348 -5.06 6.77 12.67
C GLU A 348 -5.95 5.92 11.76
N ARG A 349 -5.73 6.01 10.44
CA ARG A 349 -6.44 5.20 9.45
C ARG A 349 -6.06 3.72 9.57
N ASP A 350 -4.76 3.42 9.64
CA ASP A 350 -4.26 2.04 9.74
C ASP A 350 -4.73 1.41 11.06
N GLU A 351 -4.74 2.18 12.16
CA GLU A 351 -5.34 1.76 13.44
C GLU A 351 -6.82 1.45 13.28
N ALA A 352 -7.60 2.32 12.63
CA ALA A 352 -9.03 2.13 12.44
C ALA A 352 -9.36 0.89 11.60
N LEU A 353 -8.61 0.65 10.52
CA LEU A 353 -8.78 -0.52 9.65
C LEU A 353 -8.40 -1.82 10.37
N LEU A 354 -7.35 -1.83 11.17
CA LEU A 354 -6.97 -2.99 11.98
C LEU A 354 -7.98 -3.29 13.09
N LEU A 355 -8.55 -2.24 13.71
CA LEU A 355 -9.65 -2.40 14.68
C LEU A 355 -10.87 -3.04 14.02
N LEU A 356 -11.22 -2.61 12.81
CA LEU A 356 -12.31 -3.19 12.03
C LEU A 356 -12.04 -4.65 11.69
N GLU A 357 -10.84 -4.96 11.21
CA GLU A 357 -10.45 -6.33 10.85
C GLU A 357 -10.45 -7.26 12.06
N ALA A 358 -9.83 -6.86 13.16
CA ALA A 358 -9.82 -7.63 14.41
C ALA A 358 -11.23 -7.84 14.95
N GLY A 359 -12.07 -6.80 14.96
CA GLY A 359 -13.45 -6.88 15.40
C GLY A 359 -14.28 -7.82 14.54
N SER A 360 -14.11 -7.78 13.21
CA SER A 360 -14.80 -8.68 12.26
C SER A 360 -14.39 -10.13 12.46
N LEU A 361 -13.10 -10.42 12.60
CA LEU A 361 -12.58 -11.78 12.84
C LEU A 361 -13.11 -12.37 14.15
N LEU A 362 -13.14 -11.57 15.22
CA LEU A 362 -13.69 -12.02 16.50
C LEU A 362 -15.21 -12.25 16.43
N ALA A 363 -15.95 -11.42 15.66
CA ALA A 363 -17.36 -11.63 15.42
C ALA A 363 -17.64 -12.97 14.69
N GLU A 364 -16.80 -13.34 13.74
CA GLU A 364 -16.88 -14.61 13.00
C GLU A 364 -16.42 -15.83 13.84
N SER A 365 -15.58 -15.60 14.86
CA SER A 365 -15.00 -16.68 15.69
C SER A 365 -15.99 -17.28 16.71
N GLY A 366 -17.19 -16.71 16.86
CA GLY A 366 -18.27 -17.27 17.65
C GLY A 366 -18.65 -16.47 18.91
N PRO A 367 -19.67 -16.93 19.65
CA PRO A 367 -20.32 -16.15 20.70
C PRO A 367 -19.40 -15.79 21.88
N GLY A 368 -18.38 -16.59 22.16
CA GLY A 368 -17.43 -16.32 23.25
C GLY A 368 -16.60 -15.06 23.07
N HIS A 369 -16.54 -14.52 21.85
CA HIS A 369 -15.73 -13.32 21.51
C HIS A 369 -16.58 -12.08 21.26
N ARG A 370 -17.91 -12.17 21.42
CA ARG A 370 -18.87 -11.10 21.06
C ARG A 370 -18.55 -9.75 21.71
N GLU A 371 -18.32 -9.71 23.02
CA GLU A 371 -17.99 -8.47 23.73
C GLU A 371 -16.67 -7.84 23.27
N ALA A 372 -15.67 -8.67 22.98
CA ALA A 372 -14.38 -8.18 22.48
C ALA A 372 -14.54 -7.62 21.07
N ALA A 373 -15.26 -8.32 20.19
CA ALA A 373 -15.59 -7.87 18.84
C ALA A 373 -16.33 -6.54 18.87
N GLU A 374 -17.36 -6.43 19.70
CA GLU A 374 -18.16 -5.20 19.86
C GLU A 374 -17.31 -4.00 20.29
N ARG A 375 -16.45 -4.17 21.30
CA ARG A 375 -15.54 -3.09 21.75
C ARG A 375 -14.61 -2.62 20.64
N LEU A 376 -14.03 -3.53 19.86
CA LEU A 376 -13.16 -3.18 18.76
C LEU A 376 -13.92 -2.49 17.63
N LEU A 377 -15.10 -2.99 17.24
CA LEU A 377 -15.94 -2.41 16.20
C LEU A 377 -16.44 -1.01 16.57
N ARG A 378 -16.85 -0.78 17.84
CA ARG A 378 -17.22 0.56 18.32
C ARG A 378 -16.02 1.53 18.24
N ARG A 379 -14.80 1.10 18.59
CA ARG A 379 -13.59 1.92 18.42
C ARG A 379 -13.29 2.18 16.94
N ALA A 380 -13.38 1.17 16.08
CA ALA A 380 -13.18 1.33 14.65
C ALA A 380 -14.15 2.35 14.08
N LEU A 381 -15.46 2.22 14.40
CA LEU A 381 -16.51 3.12 13.96
C LEU A 381 -16.21 4.57 14.37
N ALA A 382 -15.92 4.79 15.66
CA ALA A 382 -15.60 6.11 16.19
C ALA A 382 -14.37 6.77 15.52
N ARG A 383 -13.40 5.97 15.04
CA ARG A 383 -12.24 6.49 14.31
C ARG A 383 -12.57 6.77 12.84
N LEU A 384 -13.26 5.82 12.17
CA LEU A 384 -13.60 5.93 10.74
C LEU A 384 -14.52 7.12 10.45
N GLU A 385 -15.40 7.51 11.38
CA GLU A 385 -16.31 8.66 11.20
C GLU A 385 -15.59 10.02 11.05
N PHE A 386 -14.35 10.13 11.49
CA PHE A 386 -13.53 11.37 11.39
C PHE A 386 -12.49 11.32 10.27
N LEU A 387 -12.43 10.24 9.50
CA LEU A 387 -11.43 10.04 8.46
C LEU A 387 -12.08 10.13 7.07
N GLU A 388 -11.52 10.94 6.19
CA GLU A 388 -11.95 11.05 4.80
C GLU A 388 -11.64 9.79 3.98
N GLY A 389 -12.49 9.46 3.00
CA GLY A 389 -12.29 8.32 2.10
C GLY A 389 -12.34 6.96 2.81
N THR A 390 -13.12 6.87 3.90
CA THR A 390 -13.32 5.63 4.67
C THR A 390 -14.74 5.09 4.56
N GLU A 391 -15.56 5.64 3.69
CA GLU A 391 -17.00 5.41 3.59
C GLU A 391 -17.34 3.92 3.48
N GLN A 392 -16.56 3.16 2.69
CA GLN A 392 -16.75 1.72 2.53
C GLN A 392 -16.46 0.93 3.81
N TRP A 393 -15.39 1.28 4.53
CA TRP A 393 -15.03 0.61 5.79
C TRP A 393 -15.96 1.04 6.91
N LEU A 394 -16.42 2.29 6.87
CA LEU A 394 -17.46 2.81 7.76
C LEU A 394 -18.77 2.04 7.58
N ALA A 395 -19.20 1.82 6.34
CA ALA A 395 -20.36 1.01 6.01
C ALA A 395 -20.20 -0.43 6.51
N GLN A 396 -19.04 -1.03 6.29
CA GLN A 396 -18.72 -2.38 6.77
C GLN A 396 -18.74 -2.45 8.31
N ALA A 397 -18.11 -1.48 9.00
CA ALA A 397 -18.10 -1.44 10.46
C ALA A 397 -19.52 -1.36 11.04
N ARG A 398 -20.37 -0.50 10.46
CA ARG A 398 -21.78 -0.36 10.83
C ARG A 398 -22.56 -1.65 10.66
N VAL A 399 -22.42 -2.32 9.51
CA VAL A 399 -23.10 -3.59 9.25
C VAL A 399 -22.62 -4.67 10.22
N THR A 400 -21.31 -4.85 10.37
CA THR A 400 -20.78 -5.89 11.25
C THR A 400 -21.18 -5.67 12.70
N LEU A 401 -21.13 -4.41 13.19
CA LEU A 401 -21.59 -4.07 14.54
C LEU A 401 -23.11 -4.27 14.68
N GLY A 402 -23.90 -3.80 13.71
CA GLY A 402 -25.36 -3.95 13.74
C GLY A 402 -25.82 -5.41 13.75
N GLN A 403 -25.11 -6.31 13.04
CA GLN A 403 -25.36 -7.76 13.10
C GLN A 403 -24.96 -8.39 14.44
N LEU A 404 -23.99 -7.80 15.11
CA LEU A 404 -23.47 -8.33 16.37
C LEU A 404 -24.31 -7.90 17.59
N LEU A 405 -24.96 -6.74 17.55
CA LEU A 405 -25.71 -6.21 18.69
C LEU A 405 -26.89 -7.13 19.11
N PRO A 406 -27.15 -7.25 20.43
CA PRO A 406 -28.25 -8.07 20.95
C PRO A 406 -29.61 -7.43 20.66
N ASP A 407 -30.66 -8.22 20.75
CA ASP A 407 -32.05 -7.74 20.55
C ASP A 407 -32.48 -6.67 21.59
N SER A 408 -31.80 -6.58 22.73
CA SER A 408 -31.99 -5.50 23.71
C SER A 408 -31.54 -4.11 23.18
N GLU A 409 -30.65 -4.07 22.18
CA GLU A 409 -30.15 -2.86 21.51
C GLU A 409 -30.70 -2.74 20.07
N ARG A 410 -31.90 -3.26 19.84
CA ARG A 410 -32.53 -3.40 18.51
C ARG A 410 -32.54 -2.12 17.68
N GLU A 411 -32.96 -0.99 18.30
CA GLU A 411 -33.03 0.28 17.58
C GLU A 411 -31.68 0.73 17.09
N GLN A 412 -30.65 0.61 17.92
CA GLN A 412 -29.28 0.93 17.52
C GLN A 412 -28.76 -0.01 16.44
N ALA A 413 -29.04 -1.31 16.57
CA ALA A 413 -28.69 -2.31 15.57
C ALA A 413 -29.32 -1.99 14.21
N LEU A 414 -30.62 -1.64 14.20
CA LEU A 414 -31.35 -1.30 12.99
C LEU A 414 -30.82 -0.02 12.33
N ASP A 415 -30.55 1.05 13.10
CA ASP A 415 -29.93 2.29 12.57
C ASP A 415 -28.57 2.02 11.92
N LEU A 416 -27.72 1.26 12.60
CA LEU A 416 -26.40 0.88 12.07
C LEU A 416 -26.51 0.06 10.77
N LEU A 417 -27.44 -0.92 10.74
CA LEU A 417 -27.65 -1.76 9.56
C LEU A 417 -28.16 -0.93 8.38
N VAL A 418 -29.15 -0.06 8.57
CA VAL A 418 -29.72 0.77 7.51
C VAL A 418 -28.66 1.70 6.91
N ARG A 419 -27.92 2.43 7.75
CA ARG A 419 -26.81 3.29 7.30
C ARG A 419 -25.68 2.49 6.63
N GLY A 420 -25.39 1.32 7.17
CA GLY A 420 -24.38 0.44 6.61
C GLY A 420 -24.77 -0.12 5.24
N ILE A 421 -26.03 -0.59 5.08
CA ILE A 421 -26.56 -1.11 3.81
C ILE A 421 -26.50 -0.03 2.72
N GLN A 422 -26.83 1.22 3.02
CA GLN A 422 -26.72 2.32 2.07
C GLN A 422 -25.28 2.50 1.57
N GLY A 423 -24.32 2.56 2.49
CA GLY A 423 -22.91 2.70 2.11
C GLY A 423 -22.39 1.50 1.34
N LEU A 424 -22.86 0.27 1.64
CA LEU A 424 -22.53 -0.93 0.87
C LEU A 424 -23.09 -0.89 -0.55
N ASP A 425 -24.35 -0.42 -0.71
CA ASP A 425 -24.99 -0.30 -2.03
C ASP A 425 -24.27 0.73 -2.92
N GLU A 426 -23.85 1.87 -2.36
CA GLU A 426 -23.03 2.86 -3.07
C GLU A 426 -21.72 2.25 -3.60
N GLN A 427 -21.06 1.39 -2.83
CA GLN A 427 -19.84 0.72 -3.25
C GLN A 427 -20.09 -0.28 -4.39
N ARG A 428 -21.20 -0.96 -4.38
CA ARG A 428 -21.56 -1.93 -5.43
C ARG A 428 -21.52 -1.33 -6.84
N PHE A 429 -21.93 -0.06 -6.99
CA PHE A 429 -21.91 0.61 -8.29
C PHE A 429 -20.51 0.93 -8.81
N GLN A 430 -19.49 0.90 -7.94
CA GLN A 430 -18.09 1.06 -8.36
C GLN A 430 -17.51 -0.23 -8.99
N MET A 431 -18.19 -1.38 -8.80
CA MET A 431 -17.74 -2.66 -9.32
C MET A 431 -18.20 -2.88 -10.75
N LEU A 432 -17.26 -2.86 -11.70
CA LEU A 432 -17.59 -3.08 -13.13
C LEU A 432 -17.90 -4.55 -13.40
N ASP A 433 -17.21 -5.48 -12.77
CA ASP A 433 -17.39 -6.91 -12.96
C ASP A 433 -18.63 -7.43 -12.22
N ARG A 434 -19.47 -8.16 -12.95
CA ARG A 434 -20.71 -8.75 -12.42
C ARG A 434 -20.42 -9.78 -11.33
N SER A 435 -19.38 -10.58 -11.48
CA SER A 435 -19.04 -11.62 -10.50
C SER A 435 -18.67 -11.02 -9.15
N TYR A 436 -18.00 -9.88 -9.15
CA TYR A 436 -17.68 -9.14 -7.94
C TYR A 436 -18.94 -8.55 -7.29
N ARG A 437 -19.86 -7.98 -8.08
CA ARG A 437 -21.15 -7.49 -7.56
C ARG A 437 -21.98 -8.61 -6.94
N ASP A 438 -22.07 -9.76 -7.60
CA ASP A 438 -22.82 -10.91 -7.09
C ASP A 438 -22.20 -11.45 -5.81
N GLY A 439 -20.87 -11.51 -5.72
CA GLY A 439 -20.13 -11.87 -4.51
C GLY A 439 -20.34 -10.88 -3.38
N TRP A 440 -20.31 -9.59 -3.67
CA TRP A 440 -20.58 -8.51 -2.70
C TRP A 440 -21.98 -8.60 -2.13
N LEU A 441 -23.01 -8.69 -3.00
CA LEU A 441 -24.42 -8.84 -2.60
C LEU A 441 -24.59 -10.05 -1.68
N THR A 442 -24.08 -11.21 -2.08
CA THR A 442 -24.28 -12.46 -1.35
C THR A 442 -23.59 -12.45 0.01
N ARG A 443 -22.38 -11.91 0.11
CA ARG A 443 -21.54 -12.03 1.31
C ARG A 443 -21.70 -10.87 2.29
N ARG A 444 -22.06 -9.67 1.82
CA ARG A 444 -22.11 -8.45 2.63
C ARG A 444 -23.51 -7.89 2.76
N GLU A 445 -24.16 -7.65 1.65
CA GLU A 445 -25.41 -6.89 1.64
C GLU A 445 -26.61 -7.75 2.06
N HIS A 446 -26.80 -8.93 1.44
CA HIS A 446 -27.95 -9.78 1.76
C HIS A 446 -28.03 -10.21 3.24
N PRO A 447 -26.95 -10.61 3.93
CA PRO A 447 -27.01 -10.93 5.36
C PRO A 447 -27.39 -9.72 6.21
N ALA A 448 -26.91 -8.52 5.84
CA ALA A 448 -27.24 -7.28 6.53
C ALA A 448 -28.72 -6.91 6.35
N VAL A 449 -29.22 -6.98 5.11
CA VAL A 449 -30.63 -6.71 4.79
C VAL A 449 -31.55 -7.73 5.46
N ALA A 450 -31.19 -9.02 5.46
CA ALA A 450 -31.99 -10.04 6.14
C ALA A 450 -32.14 -9.75 7.64
N ARG A 451 -31.02 -9.41 8.31
CA ARG A 451 -31.06 -9.03 9.74
C ARG A 451 -31.82 -7.75 9.97
N ALA A 452 -31.69 -6.75 9.10
CA ALA A 452 -32.46 -5.50 9.20
C ALA A 452 -33.97 -5.75 9.04
N ILE A 453 -34.39 -6.60 8.09
CA ILE A 453 -35.81 -6.99 7.92
C ILE A 453 -36.32 -7.71 9.17
N GLU A 454 -35.55 -8.64 9.73
CA GLU A 454 -35.92 -9.35 10.97
C GLU A 454 -36.21 -8.35 12.10
N LEU A 455 -35.26 -7.44 12.37
CA LEU A 455 -35.41 -6.43 13.41
C LEU A 455 -36.57 -5.44 13.15
N ALA A 456 -36.71 -4.98 11.90
CA ALA A 456 -37.73 -4.03 11.51
C ALA A 456 -39.13 -4.66 11.52
N SER A 457 -39.29 -5.94 11.22
CA SER A 457 -40.58 -6.61 11.17
C SER A 457 -41.36 -6.56 12.50
N GLU A 458 -40.65 -6.42 13.59
CA GLU A 458 -41.25 -6.34 14.95
C GLU A 458 -41.50 -4.90 15.41
N THR A 459 -40.86 -3.89 14.78
CA THR A 459 -40.90 -2.50 15.26
C THR A 459 -41.46 -1.51 14.23
N ASP A 460 -41.14 -1.70 12.94
CA ASP A 460 -41.54 -0.83 11.84
C ASP A 460 -41.80 -1.64 10.55
N ALA A 461 -43.06 -2.06 10.38
CA ALA A 461 -43.49 -2.83 9.23
C ALA A 461 -43.32 -2.11 7.88
N ALA A 462 -43.34 -0.75 7.89
CA ALA A 462 -43.11 0.02 6.67
C ALA A 462 -41.65 -0.06 6.24
N LEU A 463 -40.71 0.11 7.17
CA LEU A 463 -39.28 -0.07 6.91
C LEU A 463 -38.96 -1.52 6.49
N ALA A 464 -39.57 -2.52 7.12
CA ALA A 464 -39.40 -3.92 6.71
C ALA A 464 -39.87 -4.14 5.26
N ALA A 465 -40.99 -3.58 4.84
CA ALA A 465 -41.47 -3.64 3.48
C ALA A 465 -40.49 -2.96 2.48
N ASP A 466 -39.99 -1.78 2.84
CA ASP A 466 -39.00 -1.06 2.02
C ASP A 466 -37.70 -1.85 1.86
N LEU A 467 -37.19 -2.47 2.91
CA LEU A 467 -36.00 -3.34 2.87
C LEU A 467 -36.24 -4.59 1.99
N ILE A 468 -37.43 -5.19 2.01
CA ILE A 468 -37.80 -6.31 1.15
C ILE A 468 -37.81 -5.87 -0.31
N ILE A 469 -38.41 -4.71 -0.61
CA ILE A 469 -38.43 -4.15 -1.97
C ILE A 469 -37.00 -3.86 -2.42
N PHE A 470 -36.19 -3.22 -1.57
CA PHE A 470 -34.78 -2.95 -1.83
C PHE A 470 -34.02 -4.23 -2.20
N SER A 471 -34.14 -5.30 -1.41
CA SER A 471 -33.43 -6.57 -1.65
C SER A 471 -33.75 -7.20 -2.99
N ARG A 472 -35.00 -7.01 -3.49
CA ARG A 472 -35.44 -7.52 -4.80
C ARG A 472 -34.95 -6.65 -5.94
N VAL A 473 -34.92 -5.34 -5.77
CA VAL A 473 -34.49 -4.38 -6.80
C VAL A 473 -32.98 -4.38 -6.94
N ALA A 474 -32.24 -4.54 -5.85
CA ALA A 474 -30.78 -4.59 -5.85
C ALA A 474 -30.19 -5.66 -6.79
N GLY A 475 -30.90 -6.78 -6.99
CA GLY A 475 -30.51 -7.84 -7.94
C GLY A 475 -30.87 -7.56 -9.41
N VAL A 476 -31.74 -6.60 -9.71
CA VAL A 476 -32.35 -6.41 -11.05
C VAL A 476 -31.68 -5.28 -11.85
N LEU A 477 -31.10 -4.29 -11.20
CA LEU A 477 -30.52 -3.11 -11.85
C LEU A 477 -29.09 -3.38 -12.34
N VAL A 478 -28.97 -4.23 -13.36
CA VAL A 478 -27.72 -4.35 -14.15
C VAL A 478 -27.96 -3.66 -15.48
N PRO A 479 -27.30 -2.52 -15.79
CA PRO A 479 -27.32 -1.98 -17.13
C PRO A 479 -26.73 -3.02 -18.09
N ARG A 480 -27.50 -3.52 -19.01
CA ARG A 480 -26.96 -4.18 -20.22
C ARG A 480 -26.50 -3.07 -21.15
N ASP A 481 -25.32 -3.28 -21.75
CA ASP A 481 -24.64 -2.35 -22.65
C ASP A 481 -25.60 -1.42 -23.43
N GLY A 482 -25.48 -0.10 -23.14
CA GLY A 482 -26.14 0.96 -23.94
C GLY A 482 -27.64 1.18 -23.72
N GLN A 483 -28.33 0.43 -22.85
CA GLN A 483 -29.74 0.68 -22.55
C GLN A 483 -29.88 1.55 -21.29
N GLN A 484 -30.56 2.69 -21.42
CA GLN A 484 -31.06 3.44 -20.27
C GLN A 484 -32.11 2.56 -19.56
N VAL A 485 -31.73 2.00 -18.40
CA VAL A 485 -32.69 1.32 -17.55
C VAL A 485 -33.58 2.39 -16.92
N PRO A 486 -34.93 2.29 -17.03
CA PRO A 486 -35.80 3.23 -16.35
C PRO A 486 -35.47 3.20 -14.84
N LEU A 487 -35.23 4.38 -14.27
CA LEU A 487 -35.03 4.55 -12.82
C LEU A 487 -36.29 4.07 -12.11
N VAL A 488 -36.23 2.87 -11.56
CA VAL A 488 -37.26 2.43 -10.61
C VAL A 488 -37.10 3.31 -9.38
N PRO A 489 -38.18 3.91 -8.86
CA PRO A 489 -38.10 4.70 -7.63
C PRO A 489 -37.50 3.85 -6.52
N VAL A 490 -36.32 4.20 -6.04
CA VAL A 490 -35.67 3.49 -4.95
C VAL A 490 -36.45 3.82 -3.65
N PRO A 491 -36.79 2.82 -2.84
CA PRO A 491 -37.47 3.04 -1.56
C PRO A 491 -36.72 4.05 -0.72
N ARG A 492 -37.46 4.98 -0.09
CA ARG A 492 -36.87 5.87 0.90
C ARG A 492 -36.82 5.13 2.23
N LEU A 493 -35.64 4.96 2.78
CA LEU A 493 -35.51 4.48 4.15
C LEU A 493 -35.52 5.64 5.10
N ARG A 494 -36.30 5.50 6.18
CA ARG A 494 -36.32 6.45 7.28
C ARG A 494 -35.32 5.98 8.33
N TYR A 495 -34.44 6.87 8.72
CA TYR A 495 -33.60 6.64 9.89
C TYR A 495 -34.43 6.82 11.17
N ILE A 496 -33.95 6.25 12.27
CA ILE A 496 -34.59 6.37 13.60
C ILE A 496 -34.67 7.84 14.07
N ASP A 497 -33.72 8.68 13.61
CA ASP A 497 -33.72 10.13 13.86
C ASP A 497 -34.79 10.93 13.05
N GLY A 498 -35.62 10.25 12.26
CA GLY A 498 -36.64 10.83 11.42
C GLY A 498 -36.14 11.39 10.08
N THR A 499 -34.88 11.32 9.78
CA THR A 499 -34.36 11.72 8.47
C THR A 499 -34.70 10.67 7.41
N GLU A 500 -35.13 11.13 6.22
CA GLU A 500 -35.38 10.23 5.09
C GLU A 500 -34.11 10.08 4.26
N SER A 501 -33.76 8.84 3.94
CA SER A 501 -32.69 8.54 3.01
C SER A 501 -33.19 7.70 1.84
N ARG A 502 -32.57 7.84 0.70
CA ARG A 502 -32.81 6.98 -0.46
C ARG A 502 -31.73 5.93 -0.50
N LEU A 503 -32.10 4.66 -0.46
CA LEU A 503 -31.21 3.57 -0.83
C LEU A 503 -30.98 3.62 -2.35
N GLY A 504 -29.71 3.58 -2.73
CA GLY A 504 -29.32 3.82 -4.12
C GLY A 504 -29.33 5.32 -4.39
N SER A 505 -28.33 6.03 -3.91
CA SER A 505 -28.18 7.45 -4.20
C SER A 505 -28.21 7.61 -5.73
N THR A 506 -28.97 8.59 -6.16
CA THR A 506 -28.89 9.14 -7.50
C THR A 506 -27.54 9.82 -7.69
N GLY A 507 -26.46 9.08 -7.53
CA GLY A 507 -25.23 9.43 -8.19
C GLY A 507 -25.62 9.44 -9.66
N SER A 508 -25.79 10.63 -10.23
CA SER A 508 -25.87 10.81 -11.65
C SER A 508 -24.61 10.16 -12.21
N CYS A 509 -24.74 8.86 -12.54
CA CYS A 509 -23.74 8.18 -13.33
C CYS A 509 -23.79 8.85 -14.70
N ASN A 510 -23.09 9.97 -14.83
CA ASN A 510 -22.60 10.43 -16.12
C ASN A 510 -21.55 9.43 -16.55
N PHE A 511 -22.00 8.26 -17.04
CA PHE A 511 -21.20 7.39 -17.88
C PHE A 511 -21.16 8.03 -19.26
N LEU A 512 -20.11 8.78 -19.52
CA LEU A 512 -19.54 8.96 -20.86
C LEU A 512 -18.29 8.12 -20.96
#